data_5da86f53cbf23bed3e2a9aabb1f5bd43
#
_entry.id   5da86f53cbf23bed3e2a9aabb1f5bd43
#
_cell.length_a   1.000
_cell.length_b   1.000
_cell.length_c   1.000
_cell.angle_alpha   90.00
_cell.angle_beta   90.00
_cell.angle_gamma   90.00
#
_symmetry.space_group_name_H-M   'P 1'
#
loop_
_entity.id
_entity.type
_entity.pdbx_description
1 polymer ?
#
loop_
_entity_poly.entity_id
_entity_poly.type
_entity_poly.pdbx_seq_one_letter_code
_entity_poly.pdbx_strand_id
1 'polypeptide(L)'
;LKAPSTDIYRYEMPGGQYTNLQSQVEALGLGSQFEDVREMYRQVNLMLGDIIKVTPSSKMVGDLAIFMVQNRLTPENILEKGEALTFPDSVVSYFKGMMGQPEGGFPPELQKLVLKGEQPITCRPGSLLEPVDFDAARRTVEQFQPGAKDRTVLSWCLYPKVVEEYCRHRKEYGYMSRMGSHVFFNGMALGETNQINIEDGKTLVVKYLGLGDRNEDGTRTV
;
A
#
# COMPACT_ATOMS: atom_id res chain seq x y z
N LEU A 1 17.58 5.11 0.09
CA LEU A 1 18.40 6.31 0.29
C LEU A 1 19.77 5.90 0.84
N LYS A 2 20.84 6.13 0.06
CA LYS A 2 22.23 5.80 0.48
C LYS A 2 22.91 6.94 1.23
N ALA A 3 22.33 8.13 1.25
CA ALA A 3 22.84 9.30 1.95
C ALA A 3 21.68 10.12 2.55
N PRO A 4 21.85 10.72 3.72
CA PRO A 4 20.88 11.64 4.28
C PRO A 4 20.81 12.92 3.43
N SER A 5 19.62 13.53 3.35
CA SER A 5 19.39 14.80 2.69
C SER A 5 18.62 15.73 3.62
N THR A 6 18.88 17.04 3.52
CA THR A 6 18.09 18.05 4.22
C THR A 6 16.77 18.38 3.50
N ASP A 7 16.53 17.81 2.34
CA ASP A 7 15.31 18.02 1.55
C ASP A 7 14.04 17.65 2.31
N ILE A 8 14.13 16.68 3.23
CA ILE A 8 13.03 16.30 4.11
C ILE A 8 12.50 17.49 4.93
N TYR A 9 13.38 18.40 5.36
CA TYR A 9 13.00 19.61 6.09
C TYR A 9 12.45 20.69 5.15
N ARG A 10 12.99 20.78 3.93
CA ARG A 10 12.55 21.75 2.92
C ARG A 10 11.13 21.47 2.44
N TYR A 11 10.83 20.21 2.14
CA TYR A 11 9.54 19.78 1.61
C TYR A 11 8.59 19.24 2.69
N GLU A 12 9.06 19.17 3.94
CA GLU A 12 8.29 18.67 5.10
C GLU A 12 7.68 17.29 4.87
N MET A 13 8.41 16.46 4.14
CA MET A 13 7.96 15.12 3.75
C MET A 13 8.55 14.06 4.68
N PRO A 14 7.72 13.26 5.39
CA PRO A 14 8.21 12.16 6.21
C PRO A 14 9.03 11.16 5.39
N GLY A 15 10.11 10.63 5.98
CA GLY A 15 11.07 9.77 5.25
C GLY A 15 10.45 8.55 4.57
N GLY A 16 9.50 7.87 5.22
CA GLY A 16 8.75 6.76 4.62
C GLY A 16 7.88 7.22 3.45
N GLN A 17 7.28 8.39 3.52
CA GLN A 17 6.50 8.96 2.43
C GLN A 17 7.39 9.36 1.25
N TYR A 18 8.60 9.85 1.51
CA TYR A 18 9.56 10.19 0.45
C TYR A 18 9.84 8.99 -0.45
N THR A 19 10.19 7.84 0.13
CA THR A 19 10.51 6.63 -0.66
C THR A 19 9.30 6.07 -1.39
N ASN A 20 8.13 6.07 -0.74
CA ASN A 20 6.89 5.62 -1.38
C ASN A 20 6.48 6.53 -2.53
N LEU A 21 6.55 7.84 -2.35
CA LEU A 21 6.21 8.83 -3.38
C LEU A 21 7.15 8.74 -4.57
N GLN A 22 8.46 8.55 -4.33
CA GLN A 22 9.43 8.36 -5.39
C GLN A 22 9.07 7.15 -6.27
N SER A 23 8.79 6.00 -5.65
CA SER A 23 8.40 4.79 -6.38
C SER A 23 7.10 4.98 -7.16
N GLN A 24 6.12 5.70 -6.61
CA GLN A 24 4.85 6.01 -7.29
C GLN A 24 5.08 6.91 -8.51
N VAL A 25 5.86 7.95 -8.36
CA VAL A 25 6.18 8.92 -9.44
C VAL A 25 6.94 8.23 -10.58
N GLU A 26 7.89 7.35 -10.25
CA GLU A 26 8.62 6.52 -11.22
C GLU A 26 7.67 5.56 -11.96
N ALA A 27 6.80 4.87 -11.25
CA ALA A 27 5.81 3.94 -11.83
C ALA A 27 4.81 4.64 -12.78
N LEU A 28 4.52 5.92 -12.55
CA LEU A 28 3.68 6.75 -13.41
C LEU A 28 4.45 7.38 -14.59
N GLY A 29 5.73 7.11 -14.75
CA GLY A 29 6.58 7.70 -15.80
C GLY A 29 6.94 9.17 -15.55
N LEU A 30 6.74 9.68 -14.34
CA LEU A 30 6.99 11.07 -13.95
C LEU A 30 8.33 11.27 -13.21
N GLY A 31 9.25 10.30 -13.29
CA GLY A 31 10.52 10.34 -12.54
C GLY A 31 11.31 11.63 -12.73
N SER A 32 11.31 12.22 -13.93
CA SER A 32 11.95 13.52 -14.23
C SER A 32 11.26 14.72 -13.53
N GLN A 33 10.03 14.58 -13.09
CA GLN A 33 9.24 15.62 -12.41
C GLN A 33 9.18 15.41 -10.89
N PHE A 34 10.01 14.54 -10.34
CA PHE A 34 9.97 14.24 -8.89
C PHE A 34 10.26 15.46 -8.03
N GLU A 35 11.12 16.38 -8.50
CA GLU A 35 11.36 17.66 -7.82
C GLU A 35 10.09 18.52 -7.76
N ASP A 36 9.36 18.62 -8.87
CA ASP A 36 8.10 19.36 -8.92
C ASP A 36 7.05 18.74 -8.00
N VAL A 37 6.99 17.41 -7.93
CA VAL A 37 6.09 16.70 -7.02
C VAL A 37 6.45 16.97 -5.54
N ARG A 38 7.72 17.02 -5.18
CA ARG A 38 8.17 17.36 -3.82
C ARG A 38 7.77 18.78 -3.43
N GLU A 39 8.02 19.75 -4.31
CA GLU A 39 7.60 21.13 -4.04
C GLU A 39 6.08 21.24 -3.98
N MET A 40 5.36 20.56 -4.87
CA MET A 40 3.90 20.52 -4.82
C MET A 40 3.38 19.86 -3.55
N TYR A 41 4.06 18.84 -3.02
CA TYR A 41 3.71 18.21 -1.74
C TYR A 41 3.69 19.24 -0.60
N ARG A 42 4.70 20.10 -0.54
CA ARG A 42 4.76 21.19 0.43
C ARG A 42 3.63 22.22 0.23
N GLN A 43 3.39 22.61 -1.03
CA GLN A 43 2.33 23.57 -1.37
C GLN A 43 0.94 23.01 -1.04
N VAL A 44 0.68 21.75 -1.34
CA VAL A 44 -0.57 21.06 -0.97
C VAL A 44 -0.77 21.07 0.53
N ASN A 45 0.27 20.77 1.32
CA ASN A 45 0.15 20.79 2.77
C ASN A 45 -0.24 22.17 3.30
N LEU A 46 0.38 23.22 2.79
CA LEU A 46 0.03 24.61 3.15
C LEU A 46 -1.39 24.97 2.71
N MET A 47 -1.79 24.56 1.51
CA MET A 47 -3.15 24.77 0.99
C MET A 47 -4.22 24.07 1.85
N LEU A 48 -3.87 22.95 2.49
CA LEU A 48 -4.75 22.19 3.39
C LEU A 48 -4.78 22.76 4.83
N GLY A 49 -3.99 23.81 5.13
CA GLY A 49 -3.91 24.41 6.45
C GLY A 49 -2.79 23.83 7.32
N ASP A 50 -1.70 23.33 6.68
CA ASP A 50 -0.54 22.76 7.34
C ASP A 50 -0.88 21.60 8.28
N ILE A 51 -1.56 20.60 7.72
CA ILE A 51 -2.04 19.44 8.47
C ILE A 51 -0.91 18.54 8.94
N ILE A 52 -1.16 17.78 9.99
CA ILE A 52 -0.25 16.74 10.48
C ILE A 52 -0.14 15.62 9.43
N LYS A 53 1.06 15.40 8.93
CA LYS A 53 1.38 14.40 7.90
C LYS A 53 1.79 13.05 8.53
N VAL A 54 0.80 12.25 8.84
CA VAL A 54 0.95 10.87 9.33
C VAL A 54 0.03 9.97 8.52
N THR A 55 0.32 8.68 8.41
CA THR A 55 -0.56 7.75 7.70
C THR A 55 -1.99 7.79 8.27
N PRO A 56 -3.05 7.99 7.48
CA PRO A 56 -3.07 8.02 6.00
C PRO A 56 -2.94 9.41 5.34
N SER A 57 -2.91 10.52 6.11
CA SER A 57 -2.92 11.88 5.57
C SER A 57 -1.69 12.19 4.71
N SER A 58 -0.50 11.70 5.09
CA SER A 58 0.71 11.87 4.29
C SER A 58 0.62 11.26 2.88
N LYS A 59 -0.08 10.12 2.76
CA LYS A 59 -0.36 9.52 1.46
C LYS A 59 -1.32 10.37 0.63
N MET A 60 -2.39 10.86 1.25
CA MET A 60 -3.37 11.72 0.58
C MET A 60 -2.72 13.01 0.06
N VAL A 61 -1.85 13.66 0.85
CA VAL A 61 -1.07 14.84 0.38
C VAL A 61 -0.21 14.49 -0.82
N GLY A 62 0.43 13.31 -0.82
CA GLY A 62 1.21 12.82 -1.95
C GLY A 62 0.37 12.57 -3.20
N ASP A 63 -0.77 11.91 -3.05
CA ASP A 63 -1.68 11.63 -4.15
C ASP A 63 -2.21 12.93 -4.78
N LEU A 64 -2.56 13.95 -3.95
CA LEU A 64 -2.98 15.25 -4.44
C LEU A 64 -1.83 16.01 -5.11
N ALA A 65 -0.62 15.94 -4.59
CA ALA A 65 0.54 16.56 -5.21
C ALA A 65 0.85 15.97 -6.60
N ILE A 66 0.85 14.64 -6.74
CA ILE A 66 1.00 13.98 -8.05
C ILE A 66 -0.12 14.41 -8.99
N PHE A 67 -1.37 14.37 -8.53
CA PHE A 67 -2.53 14.77 -9.34
C PHE A 67 -2.41 16.22 -9.86
N MET A 68 -1.98 17.15 -8.99
CA MET A 68 -1.81 18.55 -9.38
C MET A 68 -0.69 18.71 -10.42
N VAL A 69 0.45 18.05 -10.24
CA VAL A 69 1.55 18.09 -11.23
C VAL A 69 1.11 17.51 -12.57
N GLN A 70 0.46 16.35 -12.57
CA GLN A 70 -0.02 15.71 -13.80
C GLN A 70 -1.01 16.58 -14.59
N ASN A 71 -1.88 17.30 -13.88
CA ASN A 71 -2.91 18.15 -14.49
C ASN A 71 -2.50 19.63 -14.62
N ARG A 72 -1.23 19.95 -14.34
CA ARG A 72 -0.70 21.33 -14.37
C ARG A 72 -1.51 22.30 -13.53
N LEU A 73 -1.93 21.83 -12.34
CA LEU A 73 -2.63 22.63 -11.36
C LEU A 73 -1.63 23.30 -10.41
N THR A 74 -2.02 24.46 -9.91
CA THR A 74 -1.32 25.20 -8.85
C THR A 74 -2.32 25.57 -7.75
N PRO A 75 -1.88 25.95 -6.54
CA PRO A 75 -2.79 26.42 -5.51
C PRO A 75 -3.71 27.57 -5.96
N GLU A 76 -3.24 28.42 -6.90
CA GLU A 76 -3.97 29.58 -7.40
C GLU A 76 -5.04 29.21 -8.42
N ASN A 77 -4.82 28.14 -9.22
CA ASN A 77 -5.71 27.79 -10.31
C ASN A 77 -6.56 26.53 -10.07
N ILE A 78 -6.34 25.80 -8.97
CA ILE A 78 -7.03 24.53 -8.71
C ILE A 78 -8.55 24.70 -8.60
N LEU A 79 -9.03 25.81 -8.02
CA LEU A 79 -10.47 26.06 -7.87
C LEU A 79 -11.16 26.24 -9.22
N GLU A 80 -10.49 26.87 -10.18
CA GLU A 80 -11.03 27.08 -11.53
C GLU A 80 -10.89 25.84 -12.40
N LYS A 81 -9.65 25.33 -12.54
CA LYS A 81 -9.33 24.23 -13.47
C LYS A 81 -9.73 22.85 -12.94
N GLY A 82 -9.81 22.70 -11.63
CA GLY A 82 -10.14 21.43 -10.98
C GLY A 82 -11.61 21.01 -11.12
N GLU A 83 -12.52 21.91 -11.47
CA GLU A 83 -13.95 21.64 -11.53
C GLU A 83 -14.30 20.48 -12.49
N ALA A 84 -13.64 20.44 -13.66
CA ALA A 84 -13.85 19.40 -14.65
C ALA A 84 -13.11 18.09 -14.37
N LEU A 85 -12.24 18.03 -13.35
CA LEU A 85 -11.37 16.90 -13.07
C LEU A 85 -11.96 15.99 -12.00
N THR A 86 -11.59 14.70 -12.04
CA THR A 86 -11.93 13.72 -11.00
C THR A 86 -10.74 13.56 -10.07
N PHE A 87 -10.92 13.92 -8.81
CA PHE A 87 -9.88 13.82 -7.79
C PHE A 87 -9.62 12.37 -7.38
N PRO A 88 -8.41 12.02 -6.93
CA PRO A 88 -8.10 10.70 -6.39
C PRO A 88 -8.99 10.33 -5.20
N ASP A 89 -9.34 9.03 -5.08
CA ASP A 89 -10.22 8.53 -4.02
C ASP A 89 -9.74 8.88 -2.60
N SER A 90 -8.41 8.88 -2.38
CA SER A 90 -7.84 9.25 -1.09
C SER A 90 -8.10 10.73 -0.75
N VAL A 91 -8.10 11.61 -1.74
CA VAL A 91 -8.39 13.04 -1.59
C VAL A 91 -9.89 13.25 -1.31
N VAL A 92 -10.76 12.57 -2.08
CA VAL A 92 -12.21 12.60 -1.84
C VAL A 92 -12.54 12.07 -0.44
N SER A 93 -11.95 10.94 -0.05
CA SER A 93 -12.12 10.35 1.29
C SER A 93 -11.68 11.29 2.41
N TYR A 94 -10.58 12.01 2.22
CA TYR A 94 -10.12 13.02 3.18
C TYR A 94 -11.15 14.14 3.36
N PHE A 95 -11.54 14.79 2.28
CA PHE A 95 -12.52 15.89 2.34
C PHE A 95 -13.92 15.45 2.75
N LYS A 96 -14.25 14.18 2.58
CA LYS A 96 -15.48 13.57 3.08
C LYS A 96 -15.44 13.36 4.62
N GLY A 97 -14.27 13.47 5.25
CA GLY A 97 -14.09 13.26 6.69
C GLY A 97 -13.79 11.82 7.09
N MET A 98 -13.51 10.92 6.13
CA MET A 98 -13.21 9.50 6.39
C MET A 98 -11.85 9.28 7.07
N MET A 99 -11.00 10.30 7.12
CA MET A 99 -9.72 10.28 7.83
C MET A 99 -9.79 11.12 9.14
N GLY A 100 -10.98 11.48 9.59
CA GLY A 100 -11.22 12.37 10.72
C GLY A 100 -11.36 13.83 10.30
N GLN A 101 -11.42 14.71 11.30
CA GLN A 101 -11.56 16.15 11.09
C GLN A 101 -10.22 16.83 11.41
N PRO A 102 -9.60 17.57 10.48
CA PRO A 102 -8.39 18.32 10.78
C PRO A 102 -8.68 19.45 11.76
N GLU A 103 -7.69 19.80 12.58
CA GLU A 103 -7.77 21.00 13.40
C GLU A 103 -7.94 22.23 12.48
N GLY A 104 -8.88 23.11 12.83
CA GLY A 104 -9.24 24.25 11.99
C GLY A 104 -10.23 23.95 10.86
N GLY A 105 -10.60 22.68 10.64
CA GLY A 105 -11.54 22.27 9.61
C GLY A 105 -10.89 22.11 8.22
N PHE A 106 -11.73 21.78 7.24
CA PHE A 106 -11.31 21.72 5.83
C PHE A 106 -11.39 23.08 5.16
N PRO A 107 -10.49 23.42 4.21
CA PRO A 107 -10.66 24.62 3.37
C PRO A 107 -11.99 24.53 2.58
N PRO A 108 -12.98 25.41 2.84
CA PRO A 108 -14.36 25.20 2.38
C PRO A 108 -14.52 25.13 0.87
N GLU A 109 -13.85 26.02 0.14
CA GLU A 109 -13.95 26.07 -1.33
C GLU A 109 -13.33 24.81 -1.97
N LEU A 110 -12.20 24.34 -1.42
CA LEU A 110 -11.54 23.13 -1.90
C LEU A 110 -12.36 21.88 -1.55
N GLN A 111 -12.96 21.83 -0.35
CA GLN A 111 -13.86 20.73 0.03
C GLN A 111 -15.05 20.65 -0.92
N LYS A 112 -15.69 21.78 -1.20
CA LYS A 112 -16.81 21.85 -2.15
C LYS A 112 -16.43 21.37 -3.54
N LEU A 113 -15.26 21.82 -4.05
CA LEU A 113 -14.72 21.42 -5.33
C LEU A 113 -14.51 19.91 -5.42
N VAL A 114 -13.86 19.33 -4.41
CA VAL A 114 -13.49 17.89 -4.40
C VAL A 114 -14.71 17.01 -4.24
N LEU A 115 -15.64 17.37 -3.36
CA LEU A 115 -16.82 16.56 -3.04
C LEU A 115 -17.92 16.65 -4.12
N LYS A 116 -17.93 17.68 -4.96
CA LYS A 116 -18.91 17.83 -6.06
C LYS A 116 -20.38 17.61 -5.63
N GLY A 117 -20.72 18.08 -4.44
CA GLY A 117 -22.06 17.97 -3.87
C GLY A 117 -22.28 16.76 -2.96
N GLU A 118 -21.31 15.85 -2.83
CA GLU A 118 -21.38 14.84 -1.77
C GLU A 118 -21.33 15.48 -0.39
N GLN A 119 -22.11 14.90 0.54
CA GLN A 119 -22.15 15.42 1.92
C GLN A 119 -20.97 14.87 2.73
N PRO A 120 -20.20 15.74 3.41
CA PRO A 120 -19.17 15.31 4.33
C PRO A 120 -19.79 14.71 5.59
N ILE A 121 -19.03 13.83 6.25
CA ILE A 121 -19.40 13.28 7.56
C ILE A 121 -18.68 14.05 8.67
N THR A 122 -19.34 14.19 9.80
CA THR A 122 -18.76 14.81 11.01
C THR A 122 -18.64 13.83 12.18
N CYS A 123 -19.25 12.65 12.04
CA CYS A 123 -19.15 11.57 13.01
C CYS A 123 -17.87 10.73 12.79
N ARG A 124 -17.58 9.86 13.75
CA ARG A 124 -16.49 8.89 13.62
C ARG A 124 -16.77 7.94 12.43
N PRO A 125 -15.89 7.81 11.42
CA PRO A 125 -16.14 6.99 10.24
C PRO A 125 -16.51 5.54 10.57
N GLY A 126 -15.85 4.94 11.57
CA GLY A 126 -16.14 3.56 11.98
C GLY A 126 -17.55 3.32 12.49
N SER A 127 -18.28 4.38 12.91
CA SER A 127 -19.70 4.24 13.34
C SER A 127 -20.67 4.09 12.17
N LEU A 128 -20.21 4.34 10.94
CA LEU A 128 -20.99 4.18 9.71
C LEU A 128 -20.79 2.82 9.03
N LEU A 129 -19.84 2.03 9.53
CA LEU A 129 -19.57 0.71 8.97
C LEU A 129 -20.60 -0.31 9.48
N GLU A 130 -21.11 -1.10 8.56
CA GLU A 130 -21.92 -2.26 8.91
C GLU A 130 -21.08 -3.29 9.69
N PRO A 131 -21.67 -4.00 10.65
CA PRO A 131 -20.99 -5.10 11.32
C PRO A 131 -20.47 -6.14 10.34
N VAL A 132 -19.27 -6.65 10.60
CA VAL A 132 -18.68 -7.71 9.76
C VAL A 132 -19.47 -9.01 9.91
N ASP A 133 -19.98 -9.56 8.80
CA ASP A 133 -20.54 -10.90 8.76
C ASP A 133 -19.40 -11.94 8.70
N PHE A 134 -19.00 -12.44 9.87
CA PHE A 134 -17.93 -13.44 10.00
C PHE A 134 -18.29 -14.79 9.37
N ASP A 135 -19.58 -15.14 9.29
CA ASP A 135 -20.00 -16.38 8.65
C ASP A 135 -19.89 -16.28 7.13
N ALA A 136 -20.26 -15.14 6.54
CA ALA A 136 -20.02 -14.86 5.13
C ALA A 136 -18.51 -14.82 4.82
N ALA A 137 -17.72 -14.16 5.65
CA ALA A 137 -16.26 -14.11 5.52
C ALA A 137 -15.66 -15.53 5.57
N ARG A 138 -16.09 -16.36 6.50
CA ARG A 138 -15.67 -17.77 6.60
C ARG A 138 -16.01 -18.54 5.32
N ARG A 139 -17.25 -18.45 4.83
CA ARG A 139 -17.64 -19.13 3.59
C ARG A 139 -16.78 -18.72 2.41
N THR A 140 -16.40 -17.45 2.33
CA THR A 140 -15.51 -16.94 1.28
C THR A 140 -14.10 -17.52 1.43
N VAL A 141 -13.52 -17.48 2.62
CA VAL A 141 -12.16 -17.99 2.88
C VAL A 141 -12.08 -19.49 2.62
N GLU A 142 -13.09 -20.27 2.99
CA GLU A 142 -13.15 -21.72 2.76
C GLU A 142 -13.08 -22.10 1.27
N GLN A 143 -13.45 -21.23 0.34
CA GLN A 143 -13.37 -21.49 -1.09
C GLN A 143 -11.92 -21.62 -1.58
N PHE A 144 -10.99 -20.90 -0.99
CA PHE A 144 -9.58 -20.91 -1.39
C PHE A 144 -8.64 -21.49 -0.32
N GLN A 145 -9.09 -21.59 0.93
CA GLN A 145 -8.37 -22.25 2.02
C GLN A 145 -9.31 -23.12 2.86
N PRO A 146 -9.58 -24.36 2.45
CA PRO A 146 -10.39 -25.30 3.23
C PRO A 146 -9.81 -25.54 4.63
N GLY A 147 -10.68 -25.61 5.63
CA GLY A 147 -10.29 -25.78 7.04
C GLY A 147 -9.62 -24.53 7.65
N ALA A 148 -9.94 -23.35 7.14
CA ALA A 148 -9.39 -22.08 7.63
C ALA A 148 -9.73 -21.87 9.12
N LYS A 149 -8.70 -21.54 9.93
CA LYS A 149 -8.87 -21.18 11.33
C LYS A 149 -9.41 -19.75 11.45
N ASP A 150 -10.03 -19.44 12.60
CA ASP A 150 -10.56 -18.09 12.89
C ASP A 150 -9.56 -16.98 12.61
N ARG A 151 -8.29 -17.19 12.95
CA ARG A 151 -7.23 -16.21 12.65
C ARG A 151 -7.10 -15.90 11.16
N THR A 152 -7.27 -16.88 10.28
CA THR A 152 -7.23 -16.66 8.82
C THR A 152 -8.44 -15.85 8.37
N VAL A 153 -9.63 -16.16 8.91
CA VAL A 153 -10.86 -15.41 8.63
C VAL A 153 -10.74 -13.95 9.08
N LEU A 154 -10.27 -13.73 10.31
CA LEU A 154 -10.02 -12.38 10.82
C LEU A 154 -8.98 -11.62 10.00
N SER A 155 -7.90 -12.28 9.60
CA SER A 155 -6.88 -11.68 8.73
C SER A 155 -7.47 -11.29 7.36
N TRP A 156 -8.35 -12.12 6.80
CA TRP A 156 -9.04 -11.83 5.56
C TRP A 156 -9.99 -10.64 5.69
N CYS A 157 -10.74 -10.54 6.79
CA CYS A 157 -11.59 -9.37 7.04
C CYS A 157 -10.79 -8.06 7.08
N LEU A 158 -9.53 -8.10 7.53
CA LEU A 158 -8.66 -6.93 7.58
C LEU A 158 -7.93 -6.65 6.26
N TYR A 159 -7.47 -7.70 5.57
CA TYR A 159 -6.59 -7.62 4.40
C TYR A 159 -6.96 -8.67 3.35
N PRO A 160 -8.14 -8.60 2.72
CA PRO A 160 -8.65 -9.67 1.86
C PRO A 160 -7.68 -10.05 0.73
N LYS A 161 -7.22 -9.09 -0.06
CA LYS A 161 -6.30 -9.34 -1.18
C LYS A 161 -4.98 -9.99 -0.74
N VAL A 162 -4.41 -9.52 0.37
CA VAL A 162 -3.13 -10.05 0.90
C VAL A 162 -3.29 -11.49 1.34
N VAL A 163 -4.41 -11.83 2.00
CA VAL A 163 -4.67 -13.21 2.45
C VAL A 163 -4.94 -14.14 1.26
N GLU A 164 -5.66 -13.68 0.25
CA GLU A 164 -5.89 -14.44 -0.98
C GLU A 164 -4.57 -14.72 -1.73
N GLU A 165 -3.71 -13.73 -1.89
CA GLU A 165 -2.38 -13.88 -2.48
C GLU A 165 -1.49 -14.84 -1.67
N TYR A 166 -1.49 -14.70 -0.35
CA TYR A 166 -0.77 -15.60 0.54
C TYR A 166 -1.26 -17.04 0.44
N CYS A 167 -2.57 -17.27 0.40
CA CYS A 167 -3.14 -18.60 0.27
C CYS A 167 -2.84 -19.21 -1.10
N ARG A 168 -2.86 -18.42 -2.18
CA ARG A 168 -2.46 -18.83 -3.52
C ARG A 168 -0.99 -19.25 -3.55
N HIS A 169 -0.11 -18.42 -3.02
CA HIS A 169 1.32 -18.71 -2.90
C HIS A 169 1.57 -20.01 -2.11
N ARG A 170 0.86 -20.21 -0.99
CA ARG A 170 0.95 -21.45 -0.22
C ARG A 170 0.46 -22.68 -0.95
N LYS A 171 -0.55 -22.54 -1.80
CA LYS A 171 -1.02 -23.65 -2.65
C LYS A 171 -0.01 -24.03 -3.72
N GLU A 172 0.69 -23.05 -4.26
CA GLU A 172 1.69 -23.24 -5.31
C GLU A 172 3.03 -23.80 -4.76
N TYR A 173 3.53 -23.18 -3.68
CA TYR A 173 4.88 -23.49 -3.15
C TYR A 173 4.89 -24.29 -1.85
N GLY A 174 3.73 -24.57 -1.26
CA GLY A 174 3.63 -25.26 0.02
C GLY A 174 3.91 -24.37 1.23
N TYR A 175 4.20 -25.00 2.38
CA TYR A 175 4.41 -24.29 3.64
C TYR A 175 5.91 -24.06 3.89
N MET A 176 6.39 -22.87 3.60
CA MET A 176 7.82 -22.55 3.64
C MET A 176 8.32 -21.96 4.97
N SER A 177 7.47 -21.85 6.00
CA SER A 177 7.88 -21.23 7.29
C SER A 177 8.97 -22.00 8.06
N ARG A 178 9.24 -23.24 7.65
CA ARG A 178 10.31 -24.07 8.24
C ARG A 178 11.60 -24.03 7.42
N MET A 179 11.59 -23.36 6.28
CA MET A 179 12.79 -23.12 5.47
C MET A 179 13.68 -22.10 6.18
N GLY A 180 15.00 -22.32 6.19
CA GLY A 180 15.94 -21.33 6.74
C GLY A 180 15.87 -20.03 5.96
N SER A 181 15.92 -18.89 6.68
CA SER A 181 15.81 -17.56 6.06
C SER A 181 16.84 -17.33 4.95
N HIS A 182 18.05 -17.84 5.10
CA HIS A 182 19.08 -17.75 4.07
C HIS A 182 18.60 -18.37 2.75
N VAL A 183 18.10 -19.60 2.80
CA VAL A 183 17.61 -20.34 1.63
C VAL A 183 16.39 -19.66 1.02
N PHE A 184 15.49 -19.14 1.86
CA PHE A 184 14.30 -18.44 1.38
C PHE A 184 14.63 -17.18 0.57
N PHE A 185 15.60 -16.38 1.03
CA PHE A 185 15.93 -15.10 0.39
C PHE A 185 17.00 -15.21 -0.71
N ASN A 186 17.95 -16.12 -0.57
CA ASN A 186 19.11 -16.19 -1.45
C ASN A 186 19.13 -17.45 -2.33
N GLY A 187 18.24 -18.42 -2.07
CA GLY A 187 18.31 -19.74 -2.66
C GLY A 187 19.47 -20.56 -2.10
N MET A 188 19.85 -21.62 -2.80
CA MET A 188 20.97 -22.49 -2.45
C MET A 188 22.04 -22.45 -3.54
N ALA A 189 23.29 -22.39 -3.15
CA ALA A 189 24.42 -22.55 -4.05
C ALA A 189 24.65 -24.03 -4.40
N LEU A 190 25.23 -24.30 -5.57
CA LEU A 190 25.54 -25.66 -6.00
C LEU A 190 26.44 -26.36 -4.98
N GLY A 191 26.04 -27.54 -4.53
CA GLY A 191 26.73 -28.32 -3.48
C GLY A 191 26.36 -27.92 -2.05
N GLU A 192 25.61 -26.84 -1.86
CA GLU A 192 25.14 -26.40 -0.54
C GLU A 192 24.15 -27.40 0.06
N THR A 193 24.22 -27.54 1.39
CA THR A 193 23.34 -28.44 2.15
C THR A 193 22.55 -27.63 3.18
N ASN A 194 21.23 -27.86 3.22
CA ASN A 194 20.33 -27.23 4.19
C ASN A 194 19.57 -28.28 4.99
N GLN A 195 19.35 -28.00 6.27
CA GLN A 195 18.53 -28.84 7.16
C GLN A 195 17.15 -28.20 7.35
N ILE A 196 16.11 -28.97 7.05
CA ILE A 196 14.72 -28.53 7.14
C ILE A 196 14.00 -29.38 8.18
N ASN A 197 13.60 -28.78 9.29
CA ASN A 197 12.79 -29.43 10.31
C ASN A 197 11.33 -29.49 9.85
N ILE A 198 10.86 -30.64 9.39
CA ILE A 198 9.48 -30.81 8.88
C ILE A 198 8.49 -30.88 10.05
N GLU A 199 8.83 -31.61 11.07
CA GLU A 199 8.04 -31.82 12.29
C GLU A 199 8.97 -32.15 13.47
N ASP A 200 8.43 -32.18 14.67
CA ASP A 200 9.24 -32.50 15.85
C ASP A 200 9.89 -33.88 15.72
N GLY A 201 11.20 -33.91 15.84
CA GLY A 201 12.00 -35.13 15.70
C GLY A 201 12.25 -35.57 14.23
N LYS A 202 11.80 -34.85 13.23
CA LYS A 202 12.00 -35.18 11.82
C LYS A 202 12.66 -34.03 11.04
N THR A 203 13.92 -34.25 10.67
CA THR A 203 14.73 -33.32 9.90
C THR A 203 15.07 -33.92 8.54
N LEU A 204 14.82 -33.15 7.48
CA LEU A 204 15.36 -33.45 6.15
C LEU A 204 16.68 -32.73 5.93
N VAL A 205 17.63 -33.44 5.31
CA VAL A 205 18.86 -32.85 4.82
C VAL A 205 18.75 -32.78 3.30
N VAL A 206 18.70 -31.57 2.77
CA VAL A 206 18.57 -31.31 1.32
C VAL A 206 19.89 -30.77 0.83
N LYS A 207 20.48 -31.40 -0.18
CA LYS A 207 21.69 -30.92 -0.87
C LYS A 207 21.32 -30.51 -2.29
N TYR A 208 21.65 -29.26 -2.66
CA TYR A 208 21.44 -28.78 -4.02
C TYR A 208 22.53 -29.33 -4.96
N LEU A 209 22.17 -30.22 -5.89
CA LEU A 209 23.09 -30.88 -6.79
C LEU A 209 23.11 -30.26 -8.19
N GLY A 210 22.04 -29.61 -8.60
CA GLY A 210 21.93 -28.99 -9.91
C GLY A 210 20.54 -28.53 -10.21
N LEU A 211 20.38 -27.77 -11.27
CA LEU A 211 19.11 -27.30 -11.79
C LEU A 211 19.03 -27.62 -13.28
N GLY A 212 18.04 -28.40 -13.66
CA GLY A 212 17.78 -28.73 -15.05
C GLY A 212 17.19 -27.56 -15.84
N ASP A 213 17.05 -27.76 -17.13
CA ASP A 213 16.38 -26.80 -18.00
C ASP A 213 14.91 -26.65 -17.63
N ARG A 214 14.33 -25.54 -18.07
CA ARG A 214 12.91 -25.25 -17.81
C ARG A 214 12.04 -26.13 -18.70
N ASN A 215 11.13 -26.87 -18.10
CA ASN A 215 10.10 -27.63 -18.80
C ASN A 215 9.04 -26.73 -19.43
N GLU A 216 8.22 -27.28 -20.33
CA GLU A 216 7.13 -26.53 -20.98
C GLU A 216 6.08 -25.99 -19.99
N ASP A 217 5.85 -26.70 -18.88
CA ASP A 217 4.94 -26.30 -17.79
C ASP A 217 5.56 -25.27 -16.83
N GLY A 218 6.80 -24.85 -17.08
CA GLY A 218 7.52 -23.88 -16.27
C GLY A 218 8.28 -24.47 -15.08
N THR A 219 8.15 -25.76 -14.80
CA THR A 219 8.90 -26.46 -13.75
C THR A 219 10.35 -26.74 -14.17
N ARG A 220 11.20 -27.13 -13.23
CA ARG A 220 12.57 -27.57 -13.46
C ARG A 220 12.88 -28.80 -12.60
N THR A 221 13.73 -29.64 -13.09
CA THR A 221 14.33 -30.73 -12.28
C THR A 221 15.42 -30.13 -11.40
N VAL A 222 15.40 -30.48 -10.12
CA VAL A 222 16.36 -30.03 -9.11
C VAL A 222 17.12 -31.24 -8.55
#